data_f616d3b585ee1bcc105a74940c7ad0e5
#
_entry.id   f616d3b585ee1bcc105a74940c7ad0e5
#
_cell.length_a   1.000
_cell.length_b   1.000
_cell.length_c   1.000
_cell.angle_alpha   90.00
_cell.angle_beta   90.00
_cell.angle_gamma   90.00
#
_symmetry.space_group_name_H-M   'P 1'
#
loop_
_entity.id
_entity.type
_entity.pdbx_description
1 polymer ?
#
loop_
_entity_poly.entity_id
_entity_poly.type
_entity_poly.pdbx_seq_one_letter_code
_entity_poly.pdbx_strand_id
1 'polypeptide(L)'
;MIEKMKVVHIVAAASEKTALLDRLRALGIVHFGEKASADQRHLERFTELSKMEMLLQEYTGQEPEKKLLSDKEFEVFYKDLAACMDRHKALQEQKTAVHAAAERLSEWGAFSPAELRSLGDQGLDIHIYRTDKKTAAALAADPDVRVIRLAPVGKMPTLASIGPLPAPYPVTEFPIPEKGLEELNREWEDCDRGIRVCEAELHDAARHLPSIHDQMLKTQNAAEYSAVSNTSQSQDGLVWLTGYIPAAEVEGFKKAAAQAHWAWAMEDPAADDDKVPTKVKYNKVTRLMIPVFDILGVVPGYREYDISFWFLGFFTLFFAMIIGDAGYGCLFLLAALVMTLKNKKASTAVQLLWLLSIATIVWGALTGTWFGLEQAMDVPLLKSLVIPTFANYPAHFGVESTTQQNTIMKFCFILGTVQLSLACVMNIRRKLGEKDLSWLADLGWLAAIDALYFVVLYLVIGQQVNLMPVACVVIAGFLLVVLFGGMSPDKTFGQGLKAGLGDAFTVFLNTISAFGNIMSYIRLFAVGMASLAIAQSFNNMAFGFKGPLVIAAILILLIGHGLNIVMGLLSVVVHGVRLNLLEFSGQLGMEWAGIAYDPFKKRDKIKK
;
A
#
# COMPACT_ATOMS: atom_id res chain seq x y z
N MET A 1 -16.94 6.08 -17.03
CA MET A 1 -18.13 6.93 -16.86
C MET A 1 -18.85 6.52 -15.59
N ILE A 2 -19.16 7.45 -14.70
CA ILE A 2 -19.87 7.16 -13.45
C ILE A 2 -21.35 6.91 -13.79
N GLU A 3 -21.89 5.77 -13.33
CA GLU A 3 -23.29 5.41 -13.51
C GLU A 3 -24.17 6.22 -12.55
N LYS A 4 -25.33 6.71 -13.03
CA LYS A 4 -26.29 7.38 -12.16
C LYS A 4 -26.89 6.38 -11.18
N MET A 5 -27.03 6.80 -9.92
CA MET A 5 -27.65 6.04 -8.85
C MET A 5 -29.05 6.56 -8.53
N LYS A 6 -29.89 5.70 -7.99
CA LYS A 6 -31.20 6.01 -7.43
C LYS A 6 -31.24 5.52 -5.99
N VAL A 7 -31.84 6.31 -5.10
CA VAL A 7 -32.18 5.88 -3.75
C VAL A 7 -33.43 5.03 -3.82
N VAL A 8 -33.43 3.89 -3.16
CA VAL A 8 -34.59 3.01 -3.07
C VAL A 8 -34.93 2.77 -1.61
N HIS A 9 -36.19 3.00 -1.27
CA HIS A 9 -36.80 2.67 0.02
C HIS A 9 -37.67 1.42 -0.16
N ILE A 10 -37.41 0.39 0.60
CA ILE A 10 -38.11 -0.90 0.51
C ILE A 10 -38.81 -1.14 1.84
N VAL A 11 -40.08 -1.47 1.76
CA VAL A 11 -40.93 -1.79 2.95
C VAL A 11 -41.56 -3.16 2.75
N ALA A 12 -41.49 -3.98 3.78
CA ALA A 12 -42.11 -5.30 3.83
C ALA A 12 -42.64 -5.61 5.23
N ALA A 13 -43.42 -6.68 5.34
CA ALA A 13 -43.89 -7.17 6.65
C ALA A 13 -42.68 -7.70 7.47
N ALA A 14 -42.68 -7.47 8.77
CA ALA A 14 -41.60 -7.94 9.65
C ALA A 14 -41.45 -9.47 9.64
N SER A 15 -42.57 -10.20 9.44
CA SER A 15 -42.55 -11.66 9.27
C SER A 15 -41.82 -12.15 8.02
N GLU A 16 -41.68 -11.29 7.01
CA GLU A 16 -41.02 -11.62 5.74
C GLU A 16 -39.58 -11.08 5.65
N LYS A 17 -39.04 -10.53 6.72
CA LYS A 17 -37.69 -9.93 6.75
C LYS A 17 -36.62 -10.85 6.16
N THR A 18 -36.59 -12.11 6.57
CA THR A 18 -35.57 -13.07 6.06
C THR A 18 -35.74 -13.32 4.59
N ALA A 19 -36.96 -13.53 4.10
CA ALA A 19 -37.25 -13.73 2.69
C ALA A 19 -36.91 -12.49 1.85
N LEU A 20 -37.14 -11.28 2.38
CA LEU A 20 -36.74 -10.02 1.77
C LEU A 20 -35.22 -9.96 1.58
N LEU A 21 -34.46 -10.21 2.65
CA LEU A 21 -33.00 -10.16 2.64
C LEU A 21 -32.40 -11.19 1.69
N ASP A 22 -32.93 -12.43 1.68
CA ASP A 22 -32.45 -13.49 0.81
C ASP A 22 -32.68 -13.15 -0.67
N ARG A 23 -33.84 -12.59 -1.00
CA ARG A 23 -34.15 -12.15 -2.38
C ARG A 23 -33.32 -10.95 -2.79
N LEU A 24 -33.12 -9.94 -1.91
CA LEU A 24 -32.23 -8.79 -2.18
C LEU A 24 -30.79 -9.24 -2.40
N ARG A 25 -30.35 -10.23 -1.62
CA ARG A 25 -29.03 -10.83 -1.77
C ARG A 25 -28.87 -11.61 -3.08
N ALA A 26 -29.92 -12.31 -3.49
CA ALA A 26 -29.93 -13.02 -4.77
C ALA A 26 -29.94 -12.06 -5.96
N LEU A 27 -30.65 -10.93 -5.87
CA LEU A 27 -30.63 -9.86 -6.88
C LEU A 27 -29.24 -9.23 -7.02
N GLY A 28 -28.54 -9.00 -5.90
CA GLY A 28 -27.17 -8.50 -5.88
C GLY A 28 -26.97 -7.13 -6.52
N ILE A 29 -27.98 -6.24 -6.44
CA ILE A 29 -27.95 -4.90 -7.07
C ILE A 29 -28.09 -3.75 -6.07
N VAL A 30 -28.52 -4.01 -4.83
CA VAL A 30 -28.73 -2.97 -3.81
C VAL A 30 -27.46 -2.78 -2.99
N HIS A 31 -26.96 -1.56 -2.94
CA HIS A 31 -25.90 -1.15 -2.02
C HIS A 31 -26.53 -0.47 -0.81
N PHE A 32 -26.16 -0.92 0.39
CA PHE A 32 -26.55 -0.26 1.64
C PHE A 32 -25.40 0.65 2.10
N GLY A 33 -25.66 1.94 2.25
CA GLY A 33 -24.64 2.96 2.57
C GLY A 33 -24.04 2.74 3.95
N GLU A 34 -24.82 2.92 5.00
CA GLU A 34 -24.43 2.61 6.37
C GLU A 34 -24.92 1.21 6.74
N LYS A 35 -23.98 0.30 6.95
CA LYS A 35 -24.27 -1.03 7.50
C LYS A 35 -24.08 -0.95 9.02
N ALA A 36 -25.04 -1.46 9.79
CA ALA A 36 -24.87 -1.64 11.21
C ALA A 36 -23.73 -2.63 11.49
N SER A 37 -23.27 -2.69 12.74
CA SER A 37 -22.26 -3.67 13.12
C SER A 37 -22.76 -5.09 12.85
N ALA A 38 -21.92 -5.90 12.22
CA ALA A 38 -22.17 -7.32 12.06
C ALA A 38 -22.19 -8.00 13.44
N ASP A 39 -22.78 -9.20 13.51
CA ASP A 39 -22.72 -10.02 14.71
C ASP A 39 -21.25 -10.29 15.09
N GLN A 40 -20.90 -9.95 16.33
CA GLN A 40 -19.54 -10.02 16.85
C GLN A 40 -18.93 -11.42 16.69
N ARG A 41 -19.74 -12.47 16.82
CA ARG A 41 -19.31 -13.87 16.63
C ARG A 41 -18.73 -14.10 15.23
N HIS A 42 -19.33 -13.53 14.18
CA HIS A 42 -18.83 -13.69 12.82
C HIS A 42 -17.53 -12.91 12.61
N LEU A 43 -17.39 -11.75 13.24
CA LEU A 43 -16.15 -10.95 13.15
C LEU A 43 -14.99 -11.63 13.88
N GLU A 44 -15.23 -12.14 15.08
CA GLU A 44 -14.24 -12.89 15.87
C GLU A 44 -13.78 -14.14 15.09
N ARG A 45 -14.77 -14.94 14.60
CA ARG A 45 -14.47 -16.14 13.83
C ARG A 45 -13.67 -15.85 12.56
N PHE A 46 -14.01 -14.79 11.85
CA PHE A 46 -13.25 -14.38 10.66
C PHE A 46 -11.81 -13.99 11.01
N THR A 47 -11.63 -13.27 12.11
CA THR A 47 -10.31 -12.86 12.60
C THR A 47 -9.45 -14.06 12.99
N GLU A 48 -10.03 -15.04 13.66
CA GLU A 48 -9.33 -16.27 14.03
C GLU A 48 -8.92 -17.08 12.81
N LEU A 49 -9.84 -17.29 11.87
CA LEU A 49 -9.55 -17.99 10.60
C LEU A 49 -8.47 -17.27 9.78
N SER A 50 -8.46 -15.94 9.78
CA SER A 50 -7.44 -15.14 9.11
C SER A 50 -6.06 -15.32 9.75
N LYS A 51 -5.97 -15.42 11.08
CA LYS A 51 -4.71 -15.73 11.78
C LYS A 51 -4.21 -17.12 11.43
N MET A 52 -5.11 -18.11 11.38
CA MET A 52 -4.78 -19.48 10.98
C MET A 52 -4.27 -19.53 9.55
N GLU A 53 -4.97 -18.85 8.61
CA GLU A 53 -4.54 -18.79 7.21
C GLU A 53 -3.14 -18.19 7.09
N MET A 54 -2.87 -17.06 7.78
CA MET A 54 -1.58 -16.38 7.73
C MET A 54 -0.44 -17.28 8.26
N LEU A 55 -0.66 -17.96 9.38
CA LEU A 55 0.32 -18.87 9.94
C LEU A 55 0.59 -20.06 9.00
N LEU A 56 -0.46 -20.69 8.48
CA LEU A 56 -0.32 -21.85 7.61
C LEU A 56 0.32 -21.52 6.25
N GLN A 57 0.24 -20.26 5.79
CA GLN A 57 0.94 -19.84 4.58
C GLN A 57 2.46 -19.96 4.71
N GLU A 58 3.02 -19.88 5.91
CA GLU A 58 4.46 -20.09 6.17
C GLU A 58 4.88 -21.57 6.02
N TYR A 59 3.93 -22.49 6.21
CA TYR A 59 4.15 -23.94 6.17
C TYR A 59 3.74 -24.59 4.84
N THR A 60 3.50 -23.80 3.79
CA THR A 60 3.12 -24.31 2.46
C THR A 60 4.32 -24.98 1.78
N GLY A 61 4.31 -26.29 1.69
CA GLY A 61 5.32 -27.09 0.96
C GLY A 61 4.72 -28.32 0.27
N GLN A 62 3.47 -28.66 0.57
CA GLN A 62 2.76 -29.80 0.02
C GLN A 62 1.64 -29.35 -0.94
N GLU A 63 1.25 -30.22 -1.89
CA GLU A 63 0.11 -29.93 -2.76
C GLU A 63 -1.18 -29.78 -1.94
N PRO A 64 -1.95 -28.69 -2.18
CA PRO A 64 -3.19 -28.45 -1.45
C PRO A 64 -4.22 -29.56 -1.76
N GLU A 65 -4.97 -29.95 -0.75
CA GLU A 65 -6.01 -30.96 -0.91
C GLU A 65 -7.19 -30.39 -1.72
N LYS A 66 -7.58 -31.10 -2.78
CA LYS A 66 -8.63 -30.64 -3.72
C LYS A 66 -10.03 -30.78 -3.13
N LYS A 67 -10.22 -31.65 -2.14
CA LYS A 67 -11.52 -31.88 -1.50
C LYS A 67 -11.66 -30.97 -0.30
N LEU A 68 -12.70 -30.14 -0.31
CA LEU A 68 -13.04 -29.29 0.83
C LEU A 68 -13.62 -30.16 1.96
N LEU A 69 -13.26 -29.82 3.19
CA LEU A 69 -13.84 -30.42 4.38
C LEU A 69 -15.32 -30.02 4.51
N SER A 70 -16.15 -30.97 4.95
CA SER A 70 -17.53 -30.64 5.35
C SER A 70 -17.54 -29.75 6.59
N ASP A 71 -18.64 -29.03 6.84
CA ASP A 71 -18.70 -28.11 7.98
C ASP A 71 -18.46 -28.80 9.33
N LYS A 72 -18.86 -30.07 9.48
CA LYS A 72 -18.60 -30.86 10.70
C LYS A 72 -17.14 -31.26 10.84
N GLU A 73 -16.53 -31.74 9.75
CA GLU A 73 -15.11 -32.10 9.72
C GLU A 73 -14.24 -30.86 9.94
N PHE A 74 -14.65 -29.73 9.38
CA PHE A 74 -13.96 -28.47 9.57
C PHE A 74 -13.96 -27.99 11.03
N GLU A 75 -15.07 -28.15 11.75
CA GLU A 75 -15.11 -27.77 13.19
C GLU A 75 -14.18 -28.60 14.06
N VAL A 76 -13.98 -29.87 13.73
CA VAL A 76 -12.98 -30.72 14.43
C VAL A 76 -11.58 -30.23 14.06
N PHE A 77 -11.28 -30.11 12.76
CA PHE A 77 -10.00 -29.61 12.26
C PHE A 77 -9.64 -28.23 12.85
N TYR A 78 -10.61 -27.32 12.92
CA TYR A 78 -10.41 -25.99 13.51
C TYR A 78 -9.98 -26.05 14.97
N LYS A 79 -10.62 -26.88 15.78
CA LYS A 79 -10.28 -27.05 17.20
C LYS A 79 -8.89 -27.66 17.38
N ASP A 80 -8.57 -28.67 16.57
CA ASP A 80 -7.27 -29.34 16.60
C ASP A 80 -6.15 -28.38 16.17
N LEU A 81 -6.39 -27.61 15.12
CA LEU A 81 -5.46 -26.58 14.65
C LEU A 81 -5.25 -25.48 15.69
N ALA A 82 -6.33 -24.97 16.31
CA ALA A 82 -6.23 -23.96 17.36
C ALA A 82 -5.40 -24.49 18.55
N ALA A 83 -5.67 -25.71 19.00
CA ALA A 83 -4.90 -26.35 20.08
C ALA A 83 -3.42 -26.56 19.70
N CYS A 84 -3.14 -26.92 18.44
CA CYS A 84 -1.77 -27.05 17.94
C CYS A 84 -1.04 -25.70 17.92
N MET A 85 -1.70 -24.63 17.47
CA MET A 85 -1.14 -23.27 17.45
C MET A 85 -0.82 -22.77 18.86
N ASP A 86 -1.73 -22.97 19.82
CA ASP A 86 -1.52 -22.56 21.21
C ASP A 86 -0.38 -23.36 21.85
N ARG A 87 -0.31 -24.67 21.60
CA ARG A 87 0.78 -25.54 22.06
C ARG A 87 2.12 -25.13 21.45
N HIS A 88 2.16 -24.84 20.15
CA HIS A 88 3.36 -24.38 19.46
C HIS A 88 3.87 -23.07 20.05
N LYS A 89 2.98 -22.10 20.28
CA LYS A 89 3.32 -20.83 20.92
C LYS A 89 3.86 -21.02 22.34
N ALA A 90 3.18 -21.81 23.16
CA ALA A 90 3.60 -22.08 24.54
C ALA A 90 4.98 -22.74 24.58
N LEU A 91 5.24 -23.72 23.70
CA LEU A 91 6.55 -24.37 23.61
C LEU A 91 7.66 -23.42 23.14
N GLN A 92 7.37 -22.49 22.23
CA GLN A 92 8.34 -21.47 21.82
C GLN A 92 8.68 -20.50 22.96
N GLU A 93 7.67 -20.04 23.70
CA GLU A 93 7.86 -19.18 24.87
C GLU A 93 8.67 -19.90 25.94
N GLN A 94 8.33 -21.18 26.23
CA GLN A 94 9.05 -22.00 27.19
C GLN A 94 10.49 -22.24 26.72
N LYS A 95 10.74 -22.61 25.46
CA LYS A 95 12.07 -22.80 24.89
C LYS A 95 12.93 -21.55 25.05
N THR A 96 12.36 -20.38 24.80
CA THR A 96 13.08 -19.11 24.94
C THR A 96 13.42 -18.81 26.40
N ALA A 97 12.50 -19.07 27.32
CA ALA A 97 12.71 -18.88 28.75
C ALA A 97 13.79 -19.84 29.30
N VAL A 98 13.72 -21.13 28.92
CA VAL A 98 14.69 -22.15 29.30
C VAL A 98 16.06 -21.83 28.72
N HIS A 99 16.16 -21.43 27.47
CA HIS A 99 17.42 -21.01 26.86
C HIS A 99 18.07 -19.83 27.59
N ALA A 100 17.29 -18.79 27.90
CA ALA A 100 17.79 -17.64 28.67
C ALA A 100 18.24 -18.02 30.09
N ALA A 101 17.56 -18.98 30.73
CA ALA A 101 17.96 -19.51 32.02
C ALA A 101 19.27 -20.34 31.92
N ALA A 102 19.37 -21.21 30.90
CA ALA A 102 20.57 -22.02 30.64
C ALA A 102 21.77 -21.13 30.28
N GLU A 103 21.60 -20.10 29.50
CA GLU A 103 22.64 -19.14 29.12
C GLU A 103 23.21 -18.40 30.36
N ARG A 104 22.33 -17.93 31.24
CA ARG A 104 22.75 -17.31 32.53
C ARG A 104 23.49 -18.28 33.42
N LEU A 105 23.06 -19.57 33.45
CA LEU A 105 23.66 -20.57 34.28
C LEU A 105 24.98 -21.10 33.69
N SER A 106 25.14 -21.11 32.39
CA SER A 106 26.35 -21.57 31.70
C SER A 106 27.62 -20.82 32.11
N GLU A 107 27.47 -19.52 32.47
CA GLU A 107 28.58 -18.71 33.01
C GLU A 107 29.16 -19.28 34.32
N TRP A 108 28.34 -20.04 35.06
CA TRP A 108 28.73 -20.60 36.38
C TRP A 108 29.30 -22.02 36.32
N GLY A 109 29.31 -22.64 35.12
CA GLY A 109 29.79 -24.00 34.91
C GLY A 109 28.74 -25.05 35.27
N ALA A 110 29.14 -26.32 35.10
CA ALA A 110 28.27 -27.43 35.42
C ALA A 110 28.31 -27.73 36.93
N PHE A 111 27.26 -27.42 37.64
CA PHE A 111 27.03 -27.79 39.01
C PHE A 111 25.61 -28.33 39.20
N SER A 112 25.41 -29.17 40.24
CA SER A 112 24.08 -29.69 40.56
C SER A 112 23.45 -28.87 41.69
N PRO A 113 22.37 -28.10 41.38
CA PRO A 113 21.63 -27.35 42.42
C PRO A 113 21.04 -28.28 43.49
N ALA A 114 20.69 -29.50 43.10
CA ALA A 114 20.16 -30.53 44.03
C ALA A 114 21.19 -30.96 45.07
N GLU A 115 22.46 -31.10 44.66
CA GLU A 115 23.56 -31.40 45.60
C GLU A 115 23.82 -30.25 46.55
N LEU A 116 23.80 -29.00 46.06
CA LEU A 116 23.97 -27.84 46.93
C LEU A 116 22.84 -27.72 47.98
N ARG A 117 21.58 -28.05 47.59
CA ARG A 117 20.45 -28.05 48.53
C ARG A 117 20.58 -29.19 49.56
N SER A 118 21.05 -30.38 49.14
CA SER A 118 21.24 -31.51 50.03
C SER A 118 22.31 -31.22 51.11
N LEU A 119 23.31 -30.39 50.78
CA LEU A 119 24.28 -29.86 51.74
C LEU A 119 23.64 -28.88 52.73
N GLY A 120 22.71 -28.04 52.27
CA GLY A 120 21.89 -27.18 53.11
C GLY A 120 21.06 -27.99 54.14
N ASP A 121 20.42 -29.09 53.70
CA ASP A 121 19.66 -29.97 54.57
C ASP A 121 20.53 -30.66 55.63
N GLN A 122 21.83 -30.80 55.37
CA GLN A 122 22.83 -31.29 56.32
C GLN A 122 23.44 -30.21 57.21
N GLY A 123 22.93 -28.98 57.17
CA GLY A 123 23.36 -27.85 57.99
C GLY A 123 24.51 -27.02 57.40
N LEU A 124 24.87 -27.25 56.12
CA LEU A 124 25.85 -26.51 55.35
C LEU A 124 25.15 -25.61 54.34
N ASP A 125 24.58 -24.50 54.80
CA ASP A 125 23.90 -23.53 53.95
C ASP A 125 24.92 -22.73 53.13
N ILE A 126 25.01 -23.03 51.82
CA ILE A 126 26.03 -22.48 50.94
C ILE A 126 25.42 -21.33 50.17
N HIS A 127 26.02 -20.15 50.34
CA HIS A 127 25.69 -18.92 49.60
C HIS A 127 26.80 -18.63 48.60
N ILE A 128 26.46 -18.27 47.36
CA ILE A 128 27.42 -17.93 46.32
C ILE A 128 27.29 -16.44 46.00
N TYR A 129 28.44 -15.74 45.95
CA TYR A 129 28.48 -14.32 45.72
C TYR A 129 29.41 -13.95 44.58
N ARG A 130 29.02 -12.92 43.83
CA ARG A 130 29.84 -12.25 42.81
C ARG A 130 30.27 -10.90 43.37
N THR A 131 31.56 -10.58 43.28
CA THR A 131 32.10 -9.33 43.82
C THR A 131 33.28 -8.80 43.00
N ASP A 132 33.76 -7.61 43.32
CA ASP A 132 34.98 -7.04 42.76
C ASP A 132 36.26 -7.61 43.40
N LYS A 133 37.40 -7.44 42.73
CA LYS A 133 38.71 -7.94 43.23
C LYS A 133 39.11 -7.37 44.60
N LYS A 134 38.71 -6.13 44.90
CA LYS A 134 39.01 -5.46 46.14
C LYS A 134 38.23 -6.05 47.31
N THR A 135 36.95 -6.21 47.14
CA THR A 135 36.04 -6.84 48.12
C THR A 135 36.34 -8.28 48.34
N ALA A 136 36.68 -9.05 47.25
CA ALA A 136 37.10 -10.45 47.35
C ALA A 136 38.40 -10.60 48.19
N ALA A 137 39.35 -9.69 48.06
CA ALA A 137 40.58 -9.70 48.88
C ALA A 137 40.32 -9.34 50.35
N ALA A 138 39.42 -8.35 50.59
CA ALA A 138 39.02 -7.96 51.94
C ALA A 138 38.28 -9.09 52.68
N LEU A 139 37.31 -9.76 52.00
CA LEU A 139 36.59 -10.90 52.57
C LEU A 139 37.49 -12.13 52.84
N ALA A 140 38.51 -12.35 52.02
CA ALA A 140 39.47 -13.40 52.23
C ALA A 140 40.47 -13.15 53.37
N ALA A 141 40.62 -11.88 53.79
CA ALA A 141 41.49 -11.45 54.88
C ALA A 141 40.76 -11.32 56.23
N ASP A 142 39.43 -11.37 56.23
CA ASP A 142 38.59 -11.26 57.41
C ASP A 142 38.56 -12.58 58.19
N PRO A 143 39.07 -12.66 59.45
CA PRO A 143 39.11 -13.89 60.21
C PRO A 143 37.74 -14.38 60.67
N ASP A 144 36.73 -13.52 60.69
CA ASP A 144 35.38 -13.84 61.15
C ASP A 144 34.49 -14.39 60.03
N VAL A 145 34.96 -14.35 58.76
CA VAL A 145 34.18 -14.78 57.58
C VAL A 145 34.87 -15.93 56.85
N ARG A 146 34.25 -17.10 56.82
CA ARG A 146 34.74 -18.26 56.07
C ARG A 146 34.28 -18.21 54.64
N VAL A 147 35.15 -17.80 53.73
CA VAL A 147 34.86 -17.79 52.29
C VAL A 147 35.79 -18.74 51.53
N ILE A 148 35.23 -19.41 50.55
CA ILE A 148 35.95 -20.28 49.60
C ILE A 148 35.97 -19.54 48.28
N ARG A 149 37.16 -19.35 47.69
CA ARG A 149 37.26 -18.81 46.31
C ARG A 149 36.86 -19.85 45.31
N LEU A 150 35.87 -19.50 44.48
CA LEU A 150 35.46 -20.29 43.32
C LEU A 150 36.16 -19.78 42.05
N ALA A 151 36.04 -20.53 40.98
CA ALA A 151 36.50 -20.09 39.66
C ALA A 151 35.79 -18.76 39.28
N PRO A 152 36.53 -17.79 38.72
CA PRO A 152 35.93 -16.48 38.38
C PRO A 152 34.92 -16.67 37.24
N VAL A 153 33.75 -16.02 37.36
CA VAL A 153 32.75 -15.98 36.30
C VAL A 153 33.00 -14.75 35.46
N GLY A 154 33.47 -14.93 34.24
CA GLY A 154 33.95 -13.87 33.38
C GLY A 154 35.18 -13.13 33.98
N LYS A 155 35.05 -11.83 34.23
CA LYS A 155 36.14 -11.00 34.85
C LYS A 155 35.96 -10.76 36.35
N MET A 156 34.87 -11.25 36.94
CA MET A 156 34.55 -11.03 38.36
C MET A 156 34.91 -12.24 39.25
N PRO A 157 35.57 -12.02 40.39
CA PRO A 157 35.78 -13.04 41.37
C PRO A 157 34.47 -13.54 41.98
N THR A 158 34.40 -14.85 42.19
CA THR A 158 33.25 -15.55 42.79
C THR A 158 33.69 -16.20 44.08
N LEU A 159 32.85 -16.08 45.12
CA LEU A 159 33.10 -16.61 46.47
C LEU A 159 31.91 -17.43 46.91
N ALA A 160 32.16 -18.53 47.63
CA ALA A 160 31.14 -19.22 48.38
C ALA A 160 31.36 -19.02 49.89
N SER A 161 30.28 -18.85 50.65
CA SER A 161 30.31 -18.83 52.11
C SER A 161 29.38 -19.88 52.68
N ILE A 162 29.67 -20.33 53.92
CA ILE A 162 28.76 -21.15 54.72
C ILE A 162 27.95 -20.16 55.58
N GLY A 163 26.68 -20.02 55.26
CA GLY A 163 25.80 -18.99 55.85
C GLY A 163 25.91 -17.60 55.18
N PRO A 164 24.94 -16.72 55.41
CA PRO A 164 24.89 -15.41 54.81
C PRO A 164 26.05 -14.53 55.27
N LEU A 165 26.63 -13.74 54.34
CA LEU A 165 27.70 -12.80 54.66
C LEU A 165 27.14 -11.63 55.49
N PRO A 166 27.86 -11.19 56.55
CA PRO A 166 27.44 -10.03 57.33
C PRO A 166 27.49 -8.75 56.47
N ALA A 167 26.48 -7.91 56.60
CA ALA A 167 26.52 -6.57 56.01
C ALA A 167 27.64 -5.75 56.68
N PRO A 168 28.45 -4.91 55.95
CA PRO A 168 28.10 -4.14 54.74
C PRO A 168 29.03 -4.36 53.53
N TYR A 169 29.25 -5.57 53.11
CA TYR A 169 30.08 -5.80 51.93
C TYR A 169 29.24 -5.63 50.64
N PRO A 170 29.74 -4.90 49.63
CA PRO A 170 29.05 -4.75 48.34
C PRO A 170 29.19 -6.01 47.50
N VAL A 171 28.41 -7.03 47.82
CA VAL A 171 28.38 -8.33 47.14
C VAL A 171 27.01 -8.59 46.54
N THR A 172 26.97 -9.22 45.38
CA THR A 172 25.73 -9.65 44.76
C THR A 172 25.59 -11.16 44.94
N GLU A 173 24.56 -11.58 45.66
CA GLU A 173 24.26 -12.97 45.88
C GLU A 173 23.69 -13.57 44.60
N PHE A 174 24.18 -14.76 44.25
CA PHE A 174 23.63 -15.57 43.16
C PHE A 174 22.60 -16.54 43.75
N PRO A 175 21.29 -16.34 43.42
CA PRO A 175 20.29 -17.27 43.89
C PRO A 175 20.48 -18.62 43.20
N ILE A 176 20.64 -19.68 44.01
CA ILE A 176 20.79 -21.06 43.50
C ILE A 176 19.52 -21.41 42.72
N PRO A 177 19.59 -21.70 41.41
CA PRO A 177 18.43 -22.00 40.59
C PRO A 177 17.80 -23.34 41.00
N GLU A 178 16.54 -23.52 40.66
CA GLU A 178 15.82 -24.76 40.94
C GLU A 178 16.35 -25.92 40.11
N LYS A 179 16.71 -25.67 38.85
CA LYS A 179 17.17 -26.67 37.89
C LYS A 179 18.63 -26.46 37.51
N GLY A 180 19.34 -27.56 37.33
CA GLY A 180 20.72 -27.55 36.85
C GLY A 180 20.83 -27.33 35.33
N LEU A 181 22.05 -27.06 34.86
CA LEU A 181 22.31 -26.83 33.43
C LEU A 181 21.92 -28.03 32.56
N GLU A 182 22.17 -29.24 33.02
CA GLU A 182 21.79 -30.46 32.29
C GLU A 182 20.28 -30.64 32.20
N GLU A 183 19.55 -30.33 33.27
CA GLU A 183 18.09 -30.38 33.29
C GLU A 183 17.48 -29.35 32.36
N LEU A 184 18.03 -28.11 32.38
CA LEU A 184 17.58 -27.03 31.47
C LEU A 184 17.86 -27.40 30.01
N ASN A 185 19.02 -28.01 29.71
CA ASN A 185 19.32 -28.43 28.35
C ASN A 185 18.40 -29.57 27.89
N ARG A 186 18.07 -30.53 28.77
CA ARG A 186 17.06 -31.56 28.45
C ARG A 186 15.68 -30.98 28.20
N GLU A 187 15.26 -30.04 29.05
CA GLU A 187 13.98 -29.36 28.89
C GLU A 187 13.94 -28.53 27.57
N TRP A 188 15.06 -27.89 27.20
CA TRP A 188 15.20 -27.22 25.93
C TRP A 188 15.08 -28.19 24.73
N GLU A 189 15.73 -29.37 24.80
CA GLU A 189 15.63 -30.42 23.78
C GLU A 189 14.21 -30.99 23.67
N ASP A 190 13.51 -31.13 24.79
CA ASP A 190 12.12 -31.61 24.83
C ASP A 190 11.17 -30.55 24.22
N CYS A 191 11.37 -29.26 24.52
CA CYS A 191 10.64 -28.18 23.86
C CYS A 191 10.90 -28.15 22.34
N ASP A 192 12.16 -28.30 21.91
CA ASP A 192 12.54 -28.33 20.51
C ASP A 192 11.90 -29.54 19.79
N ARG A 193 11.88 -30.69 20.41
CA ARG A 193 11.20 -31.88 19.89
C ARG A 193 9.70 -31.68 19.78
N GLY A 194 9.08 -31.06 20.80
CA GLY A 194 7.66 -30.72 20.80
C GLY A 194 7.31 -29.73 19.70
N ILE A 195 8.14 -28.71 19.48
CA ILE A 195 7.97 -27.71 18.39
C ILE A 195 8.00 -28.41 17.03
N ARG A 196 8.97 -29.30 16.77
CA ARG A 196 9.06 -30.05 15.50
C ARG A 196 7.83 -30.92 15.25
N VAL A 197 7.24 -31.51 16.28
CA VAL A 197 5.98 -32.24 16.14
C VAL A 197 4.83 -31.31 15.75
N CYS A 198 4.68 -30.16 16.43
CA CYS A 198 3.68 -29.18 16.07
C CYS A 198 3.90 -28.63 14.65
N GLU A 199 5.14 -28.38 14.23
CA GLU A 199 5.46 -27.94 12.86
C GLU A 199 5.06 -28.98 11.80
N ALA A 200 5.26 -30.26 12.09
CA ALA A 200 4.81 -31.34 11.20
C ALA A 200 3.27 -31.39 11.11
N GLU A 201 2.56 -31.20 12.23
CA GLU A 201 1.09 -31.07 12.26
C GLU A 201 0.62 -29.85 11.48
N LEU A 202 1.31 -28.70 11.60
CA LEU A 202 1.02 -27.47 10.86
C LEU A 202 1.28 -27.63 9.34
N HIS A 203 2.33 -28.34 8.95
CA HIS A 203 2.58 -28.69 7.55
C HIS A 203 1.49 -29.56 6.94
N ASP A 204 0.96 -30.53 7.70
CA ASP A 204 -0.17 -31.33 7.24
C ASP A 204 -1.47 -30.50 7.18
N ALA A 205 -1.71 -29.68 8.20
CA ALA A 205 -2.84 -28.74 8.23
C ALA A 205 -2.82 -27.74 7.08
N ALA A 206 -1.66 -27.33 6.60
CA ALA A 206 -1.52 -26.40 5.47
C ALA A 206 -2.11 -26.96 4.16
N ARG A 207 -2.27 -28.27 4.03
CA ARG A 207 -2.97 -28.90 2.89
C ARG A 207 -4.44 -28.51 2.82
N HIS A 208 -5.05 -28.18 3.98
CA HIS A 208 -6.45 -27.79 4.11
C HIS A 208 -6.70 -26.26 4.00
N LEU A 209 -5.70 -25.47 3.59
CA LEU A 209 -5.85 -24.04 3.31
C LEU A 209 -7.07 -23.69 2.43
N PRO A 210 -7.40 -24.48 1.38
CA PRO A 210 -8.61 -24.21 0.60
C PRO A 210 -9.91 -24.30 1.43
N SER A 211 -9.96 -25.19 2.42
CA SER A 211 -11.11 -25.34 3.33
C SER A 211 -11.22 -24.18 4.31
N ILE A 212 -10.08 -23.67 4.83
CA ILE A 212 -10.04 -22.45 5.65
C ILE A 212 -10.55 -21.26 4.84
N HIS A 213 -10.09 -21.12 3.60
CA HIS A 213 -10.52 -20.04 2.69
C HIS A 213 -12.03 -20.11 2.40
N ASP A 214 -12.59 -21.31 2.19
CA ASP A 214 -14.04 -21.50 1.99
C ASP A 214 -14.84 -21.09 3.25
N GLN A 215 -14.37 -21.45 4.44
CA GLN A 215 -15.01 -21.08 5.70
C GLN A 215 -14.87 -19.57 6.02
N MET A 216 -13.74 -18.96 5.70
CA MET A 216 -13.59 -17.50 5.79
C MET A 216 -14.61 -16.81 4.89
N LEU A 217 -14.79 -17.29 3.66
CA LEU A 217 -15.77 -16.75 2.72
C LEU A 217 -17.20 -16.92 3.22
N LYS A 218 -17.56 -18.08 3.77
CA LYS A 218 -18.87 -18.32 4.41
C LYS A 218 -19.09 -17.38 5.60
N THR A 219 -18.08 -17.22 6.46
CA THR A 219 -18.14 -16.36 7.63
C THR A 219 -18.27 -14.89 7.25
N GLN A 220 -17.53 -14.43 6.25
CA GLN A 220 -17.65 -13.07 5.71
C GLN A 220 -19.04 -12.81 5.12
N ASN A 221 -19.57 -13.78 4.38
CA ASN A 221 -20.93 -13.72 3.83
C ASN A 221 -22.01 -13.69 4.93
N ALA A 222 -21.82 -14.39 6.05
CA ALA A 222 -22.73 -14.38 7.20
C ALA A 222 -22.63 -13.05 7.97
N ALA A 223 -21.41 -12.52 8.15
CA ALA A 223 -21.18 -11.21 8.76
C ALA A 223 -21.87 -10.09 7.96
N GLU A 224 -21.74 -10.09 6.63
CA GLU A 224 -22.39 -9.10 5.78
C GLU A 224 -23.93 -9.21 5.84
N TYR A 225 -24.45 -10.42 5.86
CA TYR A 225 -25.88 -10.67 6.00
C TYR A 225 -26.39 -10.13 7.35
N SER A 226 -25.70 -10.43 8.45
CA SER A 226 -26.08 -9.94 9.78
C SER A 226 -26.01 -8.42 9.86
N ALA A 227 -24.98 -7.79 9.27
CA ALA A 227 -24.85 -6.33 9.23
C ALA A 227 -26.05 -5.67 8.52
N VAL A 228 -26.43 -6.17 7.34
CA VAL A 228 -27.61 -5.67 6.61
C VAL A 228 -28.92 -5.95 7.37
N SER A 229 -29.04 -7.13 7.99
CA SER A 229 -30.19 -7.45 8.83
C SER A 229 -30.34 -6.49 10.02
N ASN A 230 -29.22 -6.12 10.65
CA ASN A 230 -29.19 -5.17 11.77
C ASN A 230 -29.43 -3.72 11.34
N THR A 231 -29.13 -3.39 10.07
CA THR A 231 -29.42 -2.06 9.49
C THR A 231 -30.92 -1.85 9.27
N SER A 232 -31.69 -2.92 9.07
CA SER A 232 -33.13 -2.81 8.85
C SER A 232 -33.83 -2.24 10.10
N GLN A 233 -34.63 -1.20 9.90
CA GLN A 233 -35.44 -0.62 10.94
C GLN A 233 -36.79 -1.35 10.95
N SER A 234 -37.34 -1.56 12.14
CA SER A 234 -38.63 -2.22 12.31
C SER A 234 -39.51 -1.45 13.27
N GLN A 235 -40.76 -1.17 12.87
CA GLN A 235 -41.78 -0.52 13.71
C GLN A 235 -43.16 -1.00 13.25
N ASP A 236 -44.06 -1.20 14.17
CA ASP A 236 -45.48 -1.56 13.93
C ASP A 236 -45.67 -2.76 12.98
N GLY A 237 -44.80 -3.76 13.08
CA GLY A 237 -44.89 -4.96 12.24
C GLY A 237 -44.38 -4.79 10.80
N LEU A 238 -43.80 -3.65 10.47
CA LEU A 238 -43.16 -3.36 9.21
C LEU A 238 -41.66 -3.29 9.37
N VAL A 239 -40.94 -3.67 8.32
CA VAL A 239 -39.47 -3.53 8.18
C VAL A 239 -39.20 -2.69 6.97
N TRP A 240 -38.30 -1.71 7.11
CA TRP A 240 -37.82 -0.91 5.98
C TRP A 240 -36.29 -0.85 5.87
N LEU A 241 -35.84 -0.75 4.65
CA LEU A 241 -34.45 -0.65 4.26
C LEU A 241 -34.32 0.46 3.22
N THR A 242 -33.27 1.25 3.36
CA THR A 242 -32.89 2.26 2.35
C THR A 242 -31.54 1.89 1.74
N GLY A 243 -31.46 1.92 0.43
CA GLY A 243 -30.22 1.60 -0.28
C GLY A 243 -30.13 2.32 -1.63
N TYR A 244 -29.04 2.10 -2.31
CA TYR A 244 -28.75 2.71 -3.61
C TYR A 244 -28.70 1.63 -4.69
N ILE A 245 -29.27 1.92 -5.85
CA ILE A 245 -29.21 1.04 -7.04
C ILE A 245 -28.78 1.83 -8.27
N PRO A 246 -28.01 1.24 -9.17
CA PRO A 246 -27.69 1.86 -10.47
C PRO A 246 -28.95 2.06 -11.30
N ALA A 247 -29.06 3.19 -11.99
CA ALA A 247 -30.21 3.51 -12.82
C ALA A 247 -30.44 2.45 -13.92
N ALA A 248 -29.39 1.77 -14.38
CA ALA A 248 -29.48 0.70 -15.36
C ALA A 248 -30.20 -0.56 -14.81
N GLU A 249 -30.17 -0.79 -13.48
CA GLU A 249 -30.72 -1.98 -12.82
C GLU A 249 -32.14 -1.77 -12.28
N VAL A 250 -32.69 -0.55 -12.43
CA VAL A 250 -34.02 -0.17 -11.91
C VAL A 250 -35.14 -1.10 -12.41
N GLU A 251 -35.13 -1.43 -13.70
CA GLU A 251 -36.16 -2.30 -14.28
C GLU A 251 -36.07 -3.75 -13.74
N GLY A 252 -34.86 -4.24 -13.48
CA GLY A 252 -34.64 -5.52 -12.81
C GLY A 252 -35.20 -5.53 -11.39
N PHE A 253 -34.96 -4.44 -10.65
CA PHE A 253 -35.48 -4.26 -9.30
C PHE A 253 -37.01 -4.21 -9.29
N LYS A 254 -37.66 -3.43 -10.17
CA LYS A 254 -39.12 -3.32 -10.26
C LYS A 254 -39.79 -4.66 -10.50
N LYS A 255 -39.24 -5.47 -11.41
CA LYS A 255 -39.76 -6.81 -11.69
C LYS A 255 -39.68 -7.72 -10.46
N ALA A 256 -38.56 -7.69 -9.76
CA ALA A 256 -38.39 -8.49 -8.55
C ALA A 256 -39.27 -8.01 -7.39
N ALA A 257 -39.43 -6.71 -7.20
CA ALA A 257 -40.31 -6.13 -6.19
C ALA A 257 -41.79 -6.49 -6.44
N ALA A 258 -42.23 -6.45 -7.72
CA ALA A 258 -43.58 -6.86 -8.10
C ALA A 258 -43.84 -8.34 -7.82
N GLN A 259 -42.88 -9.22 -8.11
CA GLN A 259 -42.99 -10.66 -7.83
C GLN A 259 -43.00 -10.99 -6.34
N ALA A 260 -42.37 -10.13 -5.55
CA ALA A 260 -42.25 -10.32 -4.10
C ALA A 260 -43.29 -9.53 -3.29
N HIS A 261 -44.17 -8.75 -3.96
CA HIS A 261 -45.17 -7.88 -3.35
C HIS A 261 -44.61 -6.87 -2.33
N TRP A 262 -43.37 -6.38 -2.59
CA TRP A 262 -42.77 -5.34 -1.73
C TRP A 262 -43.35 -3.97 -2.08
N ALA A 263 -43.60 -3.17 -1.03
CA ALA A 263 -43.80 -1.73 -1.21
C ALA A 263 -42.44 -1.05 -1.38
N TRP A 264 -42.31 -0.16 -2.36
CA TRP A 264 -41.07 0.56 -2.61
C TRP A 264 -41.34 1.99 -3.09
N ALA A 265 -40.43 2.88 -2.74
CA ALA A 265 -40.33 4.23 -3.29
C ALA A 265 -38.92 4.45 -3.85
N MET A 266 -38.82 5.32 -4.84
CA MET A 266 -37.54 5.57 -5.51
C MET A 266 -37.40 7.04 -5.83
N GLU A 267 -36.25 7.61 -5.51
CA GLU A 267 -35.97 9.02 -5.74
C GLU A 267 -34.53 9.21 -6.24
N ASP A 268 -34.23 10.42 -6.73
CA ASP A 268 -32.86 10.80 -7.03
C ASP A 268 -32.11 11.16 -5.73
N PRO A 269 -30.82 10.84 -5.62
CA PRO A 269 -30.03 11.22 -4.46
C PRO A 269 -30.04 12.73 -4.24
N ALA A 270 -30.26 13.17 -2.99
CA ALA A 270 -30.24 14.57 -2.62
C ALA A 270 -28.91 15.24 -2.98
N ALA A 271 -28.96 16.59 -3.18
CA ALA A 271 -27.77 17.32 -3.64
C ALA A 271 -26.62 17.32 -2.64
N ASP A 272 -26.89 17.15 -1.38
CA ASP A 272 -25.98 17.11 -0.23
C ASP A 272 -25.71 15.71 0.31
N ASP A 273 -26.16 14.66 -0.41
CA ASP A 273 -25.92 13.28 0.00
C ASP A 273 -24.52 12.80 -0.40
N ASP A 274 -23.62 12.77 0.57
CA ASP A 274 -22.21 12.31 0.41
C ASP A 274 -22.07 10.78 0.52
N LYS A 275 -23.16 10.05 0.86
CA LYS A 275 -23.15 8.59 1.04
C LYS A 275 -23.45 7.81 -0.23
N VAL A 276 -23.69 8.50 -1.34
CA VAL A 276 -24.01 7.86 -2.62
C VAL A 276 -22.81 7.06 -3.13
N PRO A 277 -22.95 5.74 -3.35
CA PRO A 277 -21.85 4.93 -3.85
C PRO A 277 -21.55 5.24 -5.32
N THR A 278 -20.29 5.17 -5.68
CA THR A 278 -19.82 5.40 -7.04
C THR A 278 -19.61 4.07 -7.75
N LYS A 279 -20.35 3.86 -8.84
CA LYS A 279 -20.13 2.75 -9.78
C LYS A 279 -19.54 3.30 -11.07
N VAL A 280 -18.27 2.98 -11.34
CA VAL A 280 -17.58 3.40 -12.55
C VAL A 280 -17.74 2.32 -13.62
N LYS A 281 -18.28 2.70 -14.77
CA LYS A 281 -18.36 1.83 -15.95
C LYS A 281 -17.11 2.03 -16.80
N TYR A 282 -16.22 1.04 -16.76
CA TYR A 282 -14.98 1.06 -17.50
C TYR A 282 -15.16 0.53 -18.93
N ASN A 283 -14.57 1.22 -19.89
CA ASN A 283 -14.40 0.73 -21.25
C ASN A 283 -13.23 -0.26 -21.32
N LYS A 284 -13.04 -0.94 -22.47
CA LYS A 284 -11.93 -1.88 -22.66
C LYS A 284 -10.56 -1.26 -22.37
N VAL A 285 -10.38 0.03 -22.66
CA VAL A 285 -9.13 0.76 -22.44
C VAL A 285 -9.02 1.26 -21.00
N THR A 286 -10.05 1.93 -20.48
CA THR A 286 -10.02 2.49 -19.13
C THR A 286 -9.99 1.42 -18.04
N ARG A 287 -10.43 0.20 -18.34
CA ARG A 287 -10.32 -0.95 -17.44
C ARG A 287 -8.89 -1.27 -17.04
N LEU A 288 -7.90 -0.90 -17.85
CA LEU A 288 -6.49 -1.08 -17.53
C LEU A 288 -6.05 -0.31 -16.27
N MET A 289 -6.80 0.73 -15.87
CA MET A 289 -6.50 1.52 -14.67
C MET A 289 -7.00 0.89 -13.36
N ILE A 290 -7.91 -0.09 -13.42
CA ILE A 290 -8.46 -0.74 -12.22
C ILE A 290 -7.37 -1.22 -11.26
N PRO A 291 -6.33 -1.97 -11.70
CA PRO A 291 -5.29 -2.42 -10.77
C PRO A 291 -4.54 -1.29 -10.07
N VAL A 292 -4.39 -0.14 -10.73
CA VAL A 292 -3.74 1.03 -10.13
C VAL A 292 -4.64 1.67 -9.08
N PHE A 293 -5.91 1.90 -9.38
CA PHE A 293 -6.86 2.46 -8.42
C PHE A 293 -7.11 1.53 -7.23
N ASP A 294 -7.14 0.21 -7.45
CA ASP A 294 -7.28 -0.80 -6.39
C ASP A 294 -6.06 -0.79 -5.43
N ILE A 295 -4.83 -0.68 -5.98
CA ILE A 295 -3.60 -0.57 -5.16
C ILE A 295 -3.57 0.73 -4.37
N LEU A 296 -4.04 1.82 -4.97
CA LEU A 296 -4.08 3.14 -4.32
C LEU A 296 -5.24 3.29 -3.34
N GLY A 297 -6.24 2.40 -3.40
CA GLY A 297 -7.44 2.49 -2.58
C GLY A 297 -8.29 3.74 -2.85
N VAL A 298 -8.21 4.32 -4.06
CA VAL A 298 -8.90 5.56 -4.40
C VAL A 298 -10.15 5.29 -5.23
N VAL A 299 -11.24 5.96 -4.87
CA VAL A 299 -12.52 5.90 -5.59
C VAL A 299 -12.97 7.33 -5.87
N PRO A 300 -13.31 7.69 -7.12
CA PRO A 300 -13.85 9.02 -7.41
C PRO A 300 -15.19 9.22 -6.71
N GLY A 301 -15.47 10.44 -6.25
CA GLY A 301 -16.77 10.79 -5.70
C GLY A 301 -17.89 10.64 -6.73
N TYR A 302 -19.12 10.41 -6.29
CA TYR A 302 -20.26 10.18 -7.18
C TYR A 302 -20.50 11.33 -8.18
N ARG A 303 -20.16 12.56 -7.78
CA ARG A 303 -20.32 13.78 -8.59
C ARG A 303 -19.06 14.24 -9.27
N GLU A 304 -17.97 13.49 -9.07
CA GLU A 304 -16.69 13.78 -9.67
C GLU A 304 -16.60 13.28 -11.12
N TYR A 305 -15.52 13.63 -11.78
CA TYR A 305 -15.24 13.16 -13.13
C TYR A 305 -14.67 11.75 -13.15
N ASP A 306 -15.03 10.99 -14.19
CA ASP A 306 -14.26 9.80 -14.58
C ASP A 306 -13.07 10.24 -15.42
N ILE A 307 -11.91 10.41 -14.77
CA ILE A 307 -10.65 10.79 -15.41
C ILE A 307 -9.81 9.59 -15.88
N SER A 308 -10.33 8.37 -15.76
CA SER A 308 -9.58 7.13 -16.02
C SER A 308 -8.87 7.11 -17.38
N PHE A 309 -9.46 7.69 -18.42
CA PHE A 309 -8.87 7.77 -19.75
C PHE A 309 -7.63 8.67 -19.79
N TRP A 310 -7.77 9.89 -19.26
CA TRP A 310 -6.69 10.87 -19.20
C TRP A 310 -5.59 10.43 -18.25
N PHE A 311 -5.99 9.86 -17.11
CA PHE A 311 -5.07 9.29 -16.14
C PHE A 311 -4.20 8.21 -16.79
N LEU A 312 -4.80 7.26 -17.54
CA LEU A 312 -4.07 6.20 -18.24
C LEU A 312 -3.05 6.78 -19.23
N GLY A 313 -3.46 7.77 -20.02
CA GLY A 313 -2.58 8.41 -21.02
C GLY A 313 -1.35 9.06 -20.38
N PHE A 314 -1.57 9.94 -19.43
CA PHE A 314 -0.49 10.64 -18.72
C PHE A 314 0.34 9.69 -17.86
N PHE A 315 -0.28 8.75 -17.16
CA PHE A 315 0.43 7.76 -16.37
C PHE A 315 1.36 6.89 -17.22
N THR A 316 0.91 6.47 -18.39
CA THR A 316 1.72 5.70 -19.35
C THR A 316 2.94 6.50 -19.79
N LEU A 317 2.76 7.78 -20.08
CA LEU A 317 3.85 8.67 -20.50
C LEU A 317 4.82 8.93 -19.34
N PHE A 318 4.32 9.20 -18.14
CA PHE A 318 5.17 9.43 -16.96
C PHE A 318 5.95 8.18 -16.59
N PHE A 319 5.33 7.01 -16.66
CA PHE A 319 6.00 5.73 -16.46
C PHE A 319 7.18 5.58 -17.42
N ALA A 320 6.93 5.82 -18.71
CA ALA A 320 7.95 5.73 -19.74
C ALA A 320 9.10 6.71 -19.52
N MET A 321 8.80 7.95 -19.10
CA MET A 321 9.81 8.99 -18.83
C MET A 321 10.63 8.72 -17.56
N ILE A 322 9.99 8.22 -16.50
CA ILE A 322 10.65 7.93 -15.21
C ILE A 322 11.59 6.75 -15.34
N ILE A 323 11.16 5.67 -15.98
CA ILE A 323 12.00 4.49 -16.23
C ILE A 323 13.07 4.84 -17.27
N GLY A 324 12.70 5.52 -18.34
CA GLY A 324 13.56 6.17 -19.32
C GLY A 324 14.43 5.25 -20.19
N ASP A 325 14.39 3.93 -20.03
CA ASP A 325 15.32 2.98 -20.63
C ASP A 325 14.61 1.87 -21.41
N ALA A 326 14.89 1.75 -22.71
CA ALA A 326 14.31 0.74 -23.58
C ALA A 326 14.70 -0.70 -23.18
N GLY A 327 15.90 -0.90 -22.64
CA GLY A 327 16.34 -2.21 -22.14
C GLY A 327 15.47 -2.70 -20.98
N TYR A 328 15.15 -1.84 -20.02
CA TYR A 328 14.21 -2.17 -18.94
C TYR A 328 12.79 -2.38 -19.48
N GLY A 329 12.36 -1.59 -20.47
CA GLY A 329 11.11 -1.80 -21.17
C GLY A 329 11.03 -3.19 -21.80
N CYS A 330 12.10 -3.71 -22.42
CA CYS A 330 12.18 -5.06 -22.95
C CYS A 330 12.09 -6.13 -21.84
N LEU A 331 12.71 -5.91 -20.69
CA LEU A 331 12.59 -6.81 -19.53
C LEU A 331 11.16 -6.90 -19.01
N PHE A 332 10.47 -5.76 -18.88
CA PHE A 332 9.06 -5.73 -18.48
C PHE A 332 8.15 -6.40 -19.50
N LEU A 333 8.45 -6.21 -20.80
CA LEU A 333 7.72 -6.87 -21.88
C LEU A 333 7.89 -8.38 -21.82
N LEU A 334 9.11 -8.85 -21.58
CA LEU A 334 9.42 -10.27 -21.41
C LEU A 334 8.68 -10.85 -20.20
N ALA A 335 8.70 -10.14 -19.07
CA ALA A 335 7.95 -10.55 -17.87
C ALA A 335 6.44 -10.64 -18.16
N ALA A 336 5.85 -9.66 -18.84
CA ALA A 336 4.45 -9.67 -19.24
C ALA A 336 4.13 -10.84 -20.18
N LEU A 337 5.04 -11.17 -21.11
CA LEU A 337 4.91 -12.31 -22.01
C LEU A 337 4.91 -13.64 -21.23
N VAL A 338 5.89 -13.83 -20.35
CA VAL A 338 5.99 -15.05 -19.51
C VAL A 338 4.74 -15.22 -18.65
N MET A 339 4.26 -14.14 -18.01
CA MET A 339 3.04 -14.17 -17.20
C MET A 339 1.80 -14.51 -18.04
N THR A 340 1.72 -14.00 -19.27
CA THR A 340 0.62 -14.29 -20.20
C THR A 340 0.62 -15.76 -20.63
N LEU A 341 1.80 -16.30 -20.95
CA LEU A 341 1.96 -17.70 -21.35
C LEU A 341 1.65 -18.66 -20.21
N LYS A 342 2.14 -18.38 -19.00
CA LYS A 342 1.91 -19.19 -17.79
C LYS A 342 0.42 -19.25 -17.41
N ASN A 343 -0.28 -18.12 -17.48
CA ASN A 343 -1.66 -18.00 -17.02
C ASN A 343 -2.69 -18.27 -18.14
N LYS A 344 -2.26 -18.55 -19.38
CA LYS A 344 -3.10 -18.75 -20.60
C LYS A 344 -4.09 -17.62 -20.91
N LYS A 345 -4.18 -16.60 -20.06
CA LYS A 345 -4.98 -15.38 -20.24
C LYS A 345 -4.26 -14.20 -19.58
N ALA A 346 -4.18 -13.07 -20.29
CA ALA A 346 -3.64 -11.85 -19.73
C ALA A 346 -4.66 -11.23 -18.75
N SER A 347 -4.34 -11.16 -17.46
CA SER A 347 -5.11 -10.39 -16.49
C SER A 347 -5.05 -8.90 -16.82
N THR A 348 -5.94 -8.10 -16.27
CA THR A 348 -5.95 -6.64 -16.49
C THR A 348 -4.63 -5.99 -16.12
N ALA A 349 -4.01 -6.42 -15.02
CA ALA A 349 -2.69 -5.94 -14.59
C ALA A 349 -1.58 -6.30 -15.61
N VAL A 350 -1.61 -7.51 -16.18
CA VAL A 350 -0.64 -7.92 -17.22
C VAL A 350 -0.85 -7.13 -18.51
N GLN A 351 -2.11 -6.83 -18.88
CA GLN A 351 -2.40 -5.98 -20.04
C GLN A 351 -1.88 -4.55 -19.83
N LEU A 352 -2.02 -3.99 -18.63
CA LEU A 352 -1.42 -2.70 -18.29
C LEU A 352 0.10 -2.76 -18.40
N LEU A 353 0.75 -3.81 -17.88
CA LEU A 353 2.18 -3.99 -17.98
C LEU A 353 2.67 -4.05 -19.45
N TRP A 354 1.90 -4.69 -20.35
CA TRP A 354 2.18 -4.66 -21.79
C TRP A 354 2.21 -3.23 -22.33
N LEU A 355 1.19 -2.44 -22.02
CA LEU A 355 1.09 -1.04 -22.46
C LEU A 355 2.27 -0.21 -21.95
N LEU A 356 2.57 -0.31 -20.65
CA LEU A 356 3.66 0.43 -20.01
C LEU A 356 5.03 0.04 -20.56
N SER A 357 5.24 -1.26 -20.80
CA SER A 357 6.50 -1.77 -21.38
C SER A 357 6.73 -1.23 -22.79
N ILE A 358 5.70 -1.26 -23.64
CA ILE A 358 5.79 -0.73 -25.01
C ILE A 358 6.08 0.77 -24.98
N ALA A 359 5.38 1.53 -24.13
CA ALA A 359 5.63 2.97 -24.00
C ALA A 359 7.06 3.27 -23.53
N THR A 360 7.59 2.47 -22.60
CA THR A 360 8.98 2.61 -22.13
C THR A 360 10.00 2.30 -23.23
N ILE A 361 9.77 1.25 -24.03
CA ILE A 361 10.62 0.93 -25.17
C ILE A 361 10.63 2.09 -26.18
N VAL A 362 9.45 2.62 -26.49
CA VAL A 362 9.33 3.74 -27.44
C VAL A 362 10.08 4.97 -26.89
N TRP A 363 9.86 5.34 -25.64
CA TRP A 363 10.53 6.50 -25.04
C TRP A 363 12.05 6.30 -24.97
N GLY A 364 12.53 5.14 -24.48
CA GLY A 364 13.94 4.82 -24.40
C GLY A 364 14.63 4.75 -25.77
N ALA A 365 13.92 4.29 -26.80
CA ALA A 365 14.42 4.33 -28.18
C ALA A 365 14.55 5.77 -28.70
N LEU A 366 13.57 6.64 -28.42
CA LEU A 366 13.61 8.05 -28.81
C LEU A 366 14.71 8.84 -28.08
N THR A 367 15.03 8.49 -26.85
CA THR A 367 16.10 9.11 -26.05
C THR A 367 17.45 8.41 -26.20
N GLY A 368 17.48 7.23 -26.84
CA GLY A 368 18.71 6.47 -27.11
C GLY A 368 19.26 5.72 -25.90
N THR A 369 18.45 5.38 -24.92
CA THR A 369 18.89 4.71 -23.69
C THR A 369 18.59 3.22 -23.72
N TRP A 370 19.64 2.40 -23.68
CA TRP A 370 19.60 0.94 -23.68
C TRP A 370 20.50 0.42 -22.55
N PHE A 371 19.92 0.06 -21.40
CA PHE A 371 20.65 -0.33 -20.17
C PHE A 371 21.71 0.70 -19.73
N GLY A 372 21.53 1.98 -20.07
CA GLY A 372 22.52 3.01 -19.78
C GLY A 372 23.84 2.85 -20.53
N LEU A 373 23.88 2.07 -21.62
CA LEU A 373 25.07 1.81 -22.41
C LEU A 373 25.25 2.85 -23.52
N GLU A 374 26.36 3.58 -23.49
CA GLU A 374 26.72 4.54 -24.56
C GLU A 374 27.02 3.87 -25.89
N GLN A 375 27.63 2.66 -25.85
CA GLN A 375 27.96 1.88 -27.06
C GLN A 375 26.72 1.48 -27.89
N ALA A 376 25.51 1.53 -27.30
CA ALA A 376 24.28 1.31 -28.05
C ALA A 376 24.08 2.34 -29.18
N MET A 377 24.71 3.53 -29.08
CA MET A 377 24.66 4.58 -30.10
C MET A 377 25.61 4.32 -31.28
N ASP A 378 26.51 3.35 -31.19
CA ASP A 378 27.37 2.92 -32.31
C ASP A 378 26.60 2.04 -33.31
N VAL A 379 25.40 1.52 -32.90
CA VAL A 379 24.55 0.73 -33.79
C VAL A 379 23.70 1.66 -34.67
N PRO A 380 23.88 1.66 -36.02
CA PRO A 380 23.20 2.62 -36.90
C PRO A 380 21.67 2.60 -36.81
N LEU A 381 21.07 1.41 -36.62
CA LEU A 381 19.63 1.25 -36.49
C LEU A 381 19.12 1.97 -35.25
N LEU A 382 19.75 1.76 -34.09
CA LEU A 382 19.33 2.37 -32.83
C LEU A 382 19.53 3.89 -32.88
N LYS A 383 20.66 4.34 -33.45
CA LYS A 383 20.95 5.76 -33.61
C LYS A 383 19.94 6.48 -34.51
N SER A 384 19.40 5.81 -35.53
CA SER A 384 18.41 6.41 -36.44
C SER A 384 17.03 6.66 -35.79
N LEU A 385 16.71 5.96 -34.68
CA LEU A 385 15.46 6.13 -33.97
C LEU A 385 15.50 7.30 -32.95
N VAL A 386 16.70 7.78 -32.64
CA VAL A 386 16.89 8.80 -31.60
C VAL A 386 16.58 10.19 -32.15
N ILE A 387 15.83 10.96 -31.37
CA ILE A 387 15.62 12.38 -31.62
C ILE A 387 16.82 13.16 -31.04
N PRO A 388 17.65 13.82 -31.84
CA PRO A 388 18.91 14.43 -31.36
C PRO A 388 18.75 15.39 -30.18
N THR A 389 17.66 16.13 -30.14
CA THR A 389 17.37 17.11 -29.06
C THR A 389 16.94 16.48 -27.75
N PHE A 390 16.50 15.22 -27.77
CA PHE A 390 16.12 14.43 -26.59
C PHE A 390 17.16 13.36 -26.23
N ALA A 391 18.22 13.22 -27.02
CA ALA A 391 19.23 12.17 -26.86
C ALA A 391 19.91 12.27 -25.49
N ASN A 392 19.92 11.20 -24.72
CA ASN A 392 20.64 11.11 -23.45
C ASN A 392 22.16 11.06 -23.61
N TYR A 393 22.66 10.86 -24.85
CA TYR A 393 24.07 10.95 -25.26
C TYR A 393 24.25 12.03 -26.34
N PRO A 394 24.13 13.31 -25.97
CA PRO A 394 24.08 14.43 -26.93
C PRO A 394 25.35 14.59 -27.72
N ALA A 395 26.49 14.17 -27.18
CA ALA A 395 27.82 14.25 -27.85
C ALA A 395 27.84 13.50 -29.19
N HIS A 396 27.14 12.36 -29.31
CA HIS A 396 27.06 11.58 -30.57
C HIS A 396 26.26 12.28 -31.68
N PHE A 397 25.54 13.34 -31.34
CA PHE A 397 24.69 14.12 -32.27
C PHE A 397 25.16 15.57 -32.40
N GLY A 398 26.31 15.94 -31.79
CA GLY A 398 26.81 17.30 -31.81
C GLY A 398 25.93 18.32 -31.07
N VAL A 399 25.11 17.87 -30.13
CA VAL A 399 24.25 18.72 -29.29
C VAL A 399 24.96 18.97 -27.97
N GLU A 400 24.86 20.19 -27.46
CA GLU A 400 25.42 20.55 -26.16
C GLU A 400 24.53 19.98 -25.02
N SER A 401 25.16 19.42 -23.97
CA SER A 401 24.45 18.78 -22.86
C SER A 401 23.48 19.72 -22.14
N THR A 402 23.84 21.01 -22.00
CA THR A 402 22.96 22.05 -21.42
C THR A 402 21.72 22.29 -22.27
N THR A 403 21.86 22.32 -23.57
CA THR A 403 20.75 22.48 -24.52
C THR A 403 19.81 21.28 -24.48
N GLN A 404 20.34 20.07 -24.41
CA GLN A 404 19.57 18.85 -24.27
C GLN A 404 18.77 18.84 -22.96
N GLN A 405 19.41 19.09 -21.81
CA GLN A 405 18.74 19.14 -20.51
C GLN A 405 17.62 20.18 -20.48
N ASN A 406 17.88 21.37 -20.98
CA ASN A 406 16.90 22.44 -21.09
C ASN A 406 15.71 22.05 -21.98
N THR A 407 15.95 21.29 -23.06
CA THR A 407 14.89 20.82 -23.96
C THR A 407 13.99 19.80 -23.28
N ILE A 408 14.57 18.83 -22.55
CA ILE A 408 13.77 17.84 -21.81
C ILE A 408 12.99 18.51 -20.66
N MET A 409 13.62 19.42 -19.90
CA MET A 409 12.92 20.18 -18.87
C MET A 409 11.76 20.99 -19.45
N LYS A 410 11.99 21.68 -20.59
CA LYS A 410 10.94 22.40 -21.29
C LYS A 410 9.79 21.49 -21.71
N PHE A 411 10.09 20.31 -22.21
CA PHE A 411 9.09 19.31 -22.56
C PHE A 411 8.26 18.87 -21.33
N CYS A 412 8.92 18.64 -20.18
CA CYS A 412 8.22 18.29 -18.93
C CYS A 412 7.26 19.42 -18.49
N PHE A 413 7.68 20.68 -18.59
CA PHE A 413 6.81 21.83 -18.26
C PHE A 413 5.66 22.01 -19.25
N ILE A 414 5.89 21.78 -20.55
CA ILE A 414 4.80 21.77 -21.55
C ILE A 414 3.79 20.69 -21.20
N LEU A 415 4.26 19.50 -20.89
CA LEU A 415 3.40 18.37 -20.54
C LEU A 415 2.55 18.68 -19.29
N GLY A 416 3.16 19.29 -18.27
CA GLY A 416 2.46 19.73 -17.06
C GLY A 416 1.42 20.79 -17.35
N THR A 417 1.78 21.80 -18.12
CA THR A 417 0.86 22.88 -18.51
C THR A 417 -0.31 22.32 -19.31
N VAL A 418 -0.06 21.46 -20.30
CA VAL A 418 -1.11 20.80 -21.10
C VAL A 418 -2.05 19.98 -20.21
N GLN A 419 -1.53 19.25 -19.25
CA GLN A 419 -2.36 18.45 -18.33
C GLN A 419 -3.23 19.33 -17.43
N LEU A 420 -2.67 20.38 -16.83
CA LEU A 420 -3.41 21.32 -15.98
C LEU A 420 -4.42 22.16 -16.79
N SER A 421 -4.04 22.60 -17.98
CA SER A 421 -4.96 23.32 -18.91
C SER A 421 -6.12 22.43 -19.35
N LEU A 422 -5.86 21.12 -19.58
CA LEU A 422 -6.91 20.15 -19.86
C LEU A 422 -7.91 20.05 -18.70
N ALA A 423 -7.44 20.07 -17.45
CA ALA A 423 -8.31 20.08 -16.27
C ALA A 423 -9.24 21.30 -16.26
N CYS A 424 -8.69 22.50 -16.54
CA CYS A 424 -9.48 23.72 -16.63
C CYS A 424 -10.53 23.64 -17.77
N VAL A 425 -10.14 23.14 -18.93
CA VAL A 425 -11.07 22.96 -20.06
C VAL A 425 -12.20 21.98 -19.74
N MET A 426 -11.90 20.88 -19.02
CA MET A 426 -12.92 19.93 -18.56
C MET A 426 -13.90 20.60 -17.58
N ASN A 427 -13.41 21.41 -16.63
CA ASN A 427 -14.25 22.17 -15.71
C ASN A 427 -15.13 23.20 -16.45
N ILE A 428 -14.55 23.97 -17.38
CA ILE A 428 -15.30 24.92 -18.22
C ILE A 428 -16.45 24.20 -18.93
N ARG A 429 -16.17 23.05 -19.55
CA ARG A 429 -17.19 22.27 -20.27
C ARG A 429 -18.32 21.80 -19.37
N ARG A 430 -18.04 21.40 -18.12
CA ARG A 430 -19.05 20.98 -17.15
C ARG A 430 -19.94 22.16 -16.77
N LYS A 431 -19.33 23.25 -16.28
CA LYS A 431 -20.04 24.42 -15.78
C LYS A 431 -20.84 25.13 -16.87
N LEU A 432 -20.36 25.15 -18.12
CA LEU A 432 -21.14 25.60 -19.27
C LEU A 432 -22.40 24.73 -19.49
N GLY A 433 -22.30 23.40 -19.29
CA GLY A 433 -23.46 22.52 -19.37
C GLY A 433 -24.50 22.77 -18.28
N GLU A 434 -24.06 23.18 -17.10
CA GLU A 434 -24.88 23.54 -15.92
C GLU A 434 -25.39 24.98 -15.97
N LYS A 435 -24.99 25.75 -16.97
CA LYS A 435 -25.30 27.22 -17.15
C LYS A 435 -24.83 28.07 -15.95
N ASP A 436 -23.77 27.64 -15.28
CA ASP A 436 -23.16 28.33 -14.17
C ASP A 436 -22.14 29.35 -14.68
N LEU A 437 -22.22 30.62 -14.24
CA LEU A 437 -21.27 31.66 -14.60
C LEU A 437 -19.86 31.45 -14.05
N SER A 438 -19.67 30.54 -13.12
CA SER A 438 -18.35 30.23 -12.55
C SER A 438 -17.35 29.60 -13.57
N TRP A 439 -17.80 29.24 -14.80
CA TRP A 439 -16.90 28.84 -15.88
C TRP A 439 -15.89 29.94 -16.26
N LEU A 440 -16.23 31.22 -16.02
CA LEU A 440 -15.31 32.34 -16.25
C LEU A 440 -14.12 32.32 -15.27
N ALA A 441 -14.31 31.80 -14.06
CA ALA A 441 -13.21 31.57 -13.13
C ALA A 441 -12.24 30.48 -13.63
N ASP A 442 -12.75 29.37 -14.20
CA ASP A 442 -11.90 28.35 -14.80
C ASP A 442 -11.16 28.85 -16.06
N LEU A 443 -11.78 29.77 -16.82
CA LEU A 443 -11.10 30.47 -17.91
C LEU A 443 -9.96 31.37 -17.38
N GLY A 444 -10.19 32.02 -16.24
CA GLY A 444 -9.15 32.78 -15.52
C GLY A 444 -7.98 31.87 -15.07
N TRP A 445 -8.30 30.69 -14.54
CA TRP A 445 -7.30 29.71 -14.19
C TRP A 445 -6.51 29.18 -15.39
N LEU A 446 -7.18 28.88 -16.50
CA LEU A 446 -6.54 28.48 -17.75
C LEU A 446 -5.52 29.55 -18.23
N ALA A 447 -5.95 30.80 -18.30
CA ALA A 447 -5.06 31.87 -18.71
C ALA A 447 -3.89 32.10 -17.73
N ALA A 448 -4.14 31.97 -16.43
CA ALA A 448 -3.09 32.06 -15.40
C ALA A 448 -2.06 30.92 -15.51
N ILE A 449 -2.48 29.67 -15.69
CA ILE A 449 -1.60 28.53 -15.84
C ILE A 449 -0.73 28.65 -17.09
N ASP A 450 -1.32 29.02 -18.24
CA ASP A 450 -0.57 29.20 -19.48
C ASP A 450 0.42 30.38 -19.39
N ALA A 451 0.08 31.44 -18.66
CA ALA A 451 1.02 32.53 -18.41
C ALA A 451 2.13 32.15 -17.40
N LEU A 452 1.80 31.42 -16.33
CA LEU A 452 2.77 30.92 -15.35
C LEU A 452 3.81 29.98 -15.97
N TYR A 453 3.45 29.24 -17.02
CA TYR A 453 4.42 28.45 -17.79
C TYR A 453 5.59 29.30 -18.30
N PHE A 454 5.34 30.49 -18.82
CA PHE A 454 6.41 31.39 -19.28
C PHE A 454 7.25 31.92 -18.12
N VAL A 455 6.66 32.11 -16.93
CA VAL A 455 7.42 32.46 -15.72
C VAL A 455 8.36 31.32 -15.32
N VAL A 456 7.89 30.07 -15.40
CA VAL A 456 8.71 28.88 -15.14
C VAL A 456 9.88 28.79 -16.12
N LEU A 457 9.64 28.99 -17.41
CA LEU A 457 10.72 28.99 -18.42
C LEU A 457 11.78 30.05 -18.15
N TYR A 458 11.36 31.24 -17.73
CA TYR A 458 12.27 32.33 -17.37
C TYR A 458 13.12 31.97 -16.15
N LEU A 459 12.49 31.47 -15.08
CA LEU A 459 13.16 31.20 -13.81
C LEU A 459 14.06 29.96 -13.85
N VAL A 460 13.63 28.87 -14.53
CA VAL A 460 14.33 27.58 -14.47
C VAL A 460 15.31 27.41 -15.62
N ILE A 461 14.89 27.75 -16.83
CA ILE A 461 15.68 27.55 -18.05
C ILE A 461 16.50 28.79 -18.39
N GLY A 462 16.16 29.95 -17.82
CA GLY A 462 16.80 31.23 -18.14
C GLY A 462 16.41 31.77 -19.51
N GLN A 463 15.30 31.29 -20.11
CA GLN A 463 14.83 31.75 -21.41
C GLN A 463 14.37 33.22 -21.30
N GLN A 464 14.89 34.08 -22.15
CA GLN A 464 14.48 35.49 -22.21
C GLN A 464 13.00 35.58 -22.63
N VAL A 465 12.14 35.98 -21.70
CA VAL A 465 10.70 36.21 -21.91
C VAL A 465 10.35 37.62 -21.48
N ASN A 466 9.56 38.30 -22.24
CA ASN A 466 9.04 39.61 -21.82
C ASN A 466 7.99 39.38 -20.70
N LEU A 467 8.36 39.69 -19.45
CA LEU A 467 7.54 39.42 -18.28
C LEU A 467 6.33 40.37 -18.14
N MET A 468 6.35 41.54 -18.81
CA MET A 468 5.25 42.51 -18.67
C MET A 468 3.90 41.97 -19.19
N PRO A 469 3.79 41.44 -20.42
CA PRO A 469 2.51 40.87 -20.88
C PRO A 469 2.14 39.62 -20.09
N VAL A 470 3.10 38.81 -19.66
CA VAL A 470 2.84 37.62 -18.82
C VAL A 470 2.21 38.03 -17.48
N ALA A 471 2.76 39.04 -16.81
CA ALA A 471 2.22 39.55 -15.57
C ALA A 471 0.79 40.13 -15.76
N CYS A 472 0.54 40.84 -16.86
CA CYS A 472 -0.80 41.32 -17.17
C CYS A 472 -1.81 40.18 -17.31
N VAL A 473 -1.46 39.08 -17.97
CA VAL A 473 -2.34 37.90 -18.14
C VAL A 473 -2.58 37.20 -16.79
N VAL A 474 -1.55 37.04 -15.96
CA VAL A 474 -1.69 36.44 -14.61
C VAL A 474 -2.65 37.31 -13.76
N ILE A 475 -2.47 38.61 -13.76
CA ILE A 475 -3.34 39.54 -13.00
C ILE A 475 -4.78 39.51 -13.54
N ALA A 476 -4.95 39.52 -14.86
CA ALA A 476 -6.28 39.41 -15.46
C ALA A 476 -6.97 38.10 -15.13
N GLY A 477 -6.23 36.97 -15.20
CA GLY A 477 -6.71 35.65 -14.79
C GLY A 477 -7.10 35.64 -13.31
N PHE A 478 -6.23 36.14 -12.43
CA PHE A 478 -6.52 36.28 -11.01
C PHE A 478 -7.81 37.10 -10.74
N LEU A 479 -7.98 38.24 -11.41
CA LEU A 479 -9.18 39.05 -11.27
C LEU A 479 -10.42 38.28 -11.71
N LEU A 480 -10.38 37.57 -12.83
CA LEU A 480 -11.49 36.71 -13.28
C LEU A 480 -11.85 35.65 -12.24
N VAL A 481 -10.85 34.99 -11.64
CA VAL A 481 -11.10 34.00 -10.60
C VAL A 481 -11.74 34.61 -9.36
N VAL A 482 -11.25 35.75 -8.89
CA VAL A 482 -11.81 36.47 -7.72
C VAL A 482 -13.23 36.96 -7.98
N LEU A 483 -13.51 37.47 -9.16
CA LEU A 483 -14.84 38.03 -9.49
C LEU A 483 -15.90 36.93 -9.69
N PHE A 484 -15.53 35.81 -10.30
CA PHE A 484 -16.48 34.78 -10.71
C PHE A 484 -16.35 33.45 -9.93
N GLY A 485 -15.32 33.27 -9.11
CA GLY A 485 -15.09 32.04 -8.34
C GLY A 485 -16.14 31.76 -7.26
N GLY A 486 -16.78 32.80 -6.72
CA GLY A 486 -17.84 32.66 -5.71
C GLY A 486 -19.25 32.49 -6.30
N MET A 487 -19.38 32.44 -7.63
CA MET A 487 -20.68 32.25 -8.29
C MET A 487 -21.15 30.81 -8.15
N SER A 488 -22.44 30.60 -7.95
CA SER A 488 -23.12 29.29 -8.02
C SER A 488 -24.56 29.52 -8.49
N PRO A 489 -25.21 28.50 -9.07
CA PRO A 489 -26.58 28.61 -9.59
C PRO A 489 -27.61 29.15 -8.58
N ASP A 490 -27.36 28.88 -7.29
CA ASP A 490 -28.28 29.24 -6.19
C ASP A 490 -28.04 30.64 -5.60
N LYS A 491 -26.98 31.36 -6.02
CA LYS A 491 -26.61 32.65 -5.46
C LYS A 491 -26.93 33.81 -6.44
N THR A 492 -27.35 34.93 -5.88
CA THR A 492 -27.45 36.14 -6.69
C THR A 492 -26.06 36.68 -7.06
N PHE A 493 -25.95 37.38 -8.20
CA PHE A 493 -24.67 37.94 -8.69
C PHE A 493 -23.92 38.74 -7.62
N GLY A 494 -24.62 39.57 -6.83
CA GLY A 494 -23.99 40.36 -5.76
C GLY A 494 -23.47 39.52 -4.59
N GLN A 495 -24.17 38.44 -4.25
CA GLN A 495 -23.72 37.49 -3.22
C GLN A 495 -22.50 36.68 -3.68
N GLY A 496 -22.50 36.25 -4.95
CA GLY A 496 -21.34 35.56 -5.55
C GLY A 496 -20.11 36.46 -5.59
N LEU A 497 -20.26 37.70 -6.00
CA LEU A 497 -19.17 38.69 -6.04
C LEU A 497 -18.60 38.96 -4.65
N LYS A 498 -19.47 39.13 -3.64
CA LYS A 498 -19.01 39.32 -2.25
C LYS A 498 -18.28 38.09 -1.69
N ALA A 499 -18.75 36.90 -2.02
CA ALA A 499 -18.07 35.63 -1.63
C ALA A 499 -16.69 35.55 -2.29
N GLY A 500 -16.57 35.77 -3.61
CA GLY A 500 -15.32 35.72 -4.33
C GLY A 500 -14.29 36.77 -3.84
N LEU A 501 -14.74 37.99 -3.51
CA LEU A 501 -13.87 39.00 -2.87
C LEU A 501 -13.42 38.58 -1.48
N GLY A 502 -14.27 37.88 -0.71
CA GLY A 502 -13.88 37.31 0.59
C GLY A 502 -12.78 36.23 0.46
N ASP A 503 -12.81 35.50 -0.65
CA ASP A 503 -11.86 34.41 -0.93
C ASP A 503 -10.60 34.88 -1.69
N ALA A 504 -10.43 36.17 -1.95
CA ALA A 504 -9.32 36.70 -2.75
C ALA A 504 -7.93 36.26 -2.21
N PHE A 505 -7.76 36.18 -0.89
CA PHE A 505 -6.51 35.72 -0.28
C PHE A 505 -6.26 34.24 -0.58
N THR A 506 -7.29 33.42 -0.50
CA THR A 506 -7.21 31.97 -0.84
C THR A 506 -6.87 31.79 -2.32
N VAL A 507 -7.48 32.58 -3.21
CA VAL A 507 -7.17 32.57 -4.65
C VAL A 507 -5.71 32.97 -4.90
N PHE A 508 -5.17 33.94 -4.15
CA PHE A 508 -3.76 34.31 -4.22
C PHE A 508 -2.85 33.14 -3.83
N LEU A 509 -3.13 32.46 -2.72
CA LEU A 509 -2.37 31.27 -2.31
C LEU A 509 -2.46 30.14 -3.33
N ASN A 510 -3.65 29.92 -3.90
CA ASN A 510 -3.87 28.93 -4.94
C ASN A 510 -3.10 29.26 -6.23
N THR A 511 -2.91 30.54 -6.55
CA THR A 511 -2.08 30.97 -7.70
C THR A 511 -0.61 30.60 -7.48
N ILE A 512 -0.09 30.78 -6.25
CA ILE A 512 1.26 30.32 -5.89
C ILE A 512 1.35 28.79 -5.97
N SER A 513 0.32 28.09 -5.50
CA SER A 513 0.25 26.63 -5.60
C SER A 513 0.23 26.13 -7.05
N ALA A 514 -0.50 26.83 -7.94
CA ALA A 514 -0.53 26.50 -9.37
C ALA A 514 0.86 26.63 -10.03
N PHE A 515 1.64 27.66 -9.66
CA PHE A 515 3.03 27.77 -10.07
C PHE A 515 3.84 26.55 -9.58
N GLY A 516 3.69 26.16 -8.30
CA GLY A 516 4.33 24.97 -7.72
C GLY A 516 3.91 23.68 -8.43
N ASN A 517 2.66 23.58 -8.86
CA ASN A 517 2.16 22.41 -9.60
C ASN A 517 2.87 22.27 -10.96
N ILE A 518 3.05 23.34 -11.73
CA ILE A 518 3.82 23.33 -12.99
C ILE A 518 5.27 22.95 -12.71
N MET A 519 5.90 23.55 -11.69
CA MET A 519 7.27 23.23 -11.30
C MET A 519 7.45 21.76 -10.90
N SER A 520 6.42 21.12 -10.35
CA SER A 520 6.45 19.73 -9.93
C SER A 520 6.78 18.75 -11.06
N TYR A 521 6.53 19.10 -12.32
CA TYR A 521 6.83 18.24 -13.47
C TYR A 521 8.32 18.10 -13.79
N ILE A 522 9.18 18.97 -13.21
CA ILE A 522 10.65 18.81 -13.29
C ILE A 522 11.11 17.45 -12.72
N ARG A 523 10.32 16.86 -11.82
CA ARG A 523 10.62 15.54 -11.24
C ARG A 523 10.71 14.43 -12.28
N LEU A 524 9.94 14.51 -13.36
CA LEU A 524 10.03 13.53 -14.46
C LEU A 524 11.43 13.54 -15.08
N PHE A 525 11.96 14.73 -15.32
CA PHE A 525 13.33 14.92 -15.81
C PHE A 525 14.37 14.46 -14.78
N ALA A 526 14.25 14.94 -13.52
CA ALA A 526 15.25 14.69 -12.50
C ALA A 526 15.38 13.19 -12.17
N VAL A 527 14.26 12.46 -12.06
CA VAL A 527 14.27 11.02 -11.77
C VAL A 527 14.75 10.22 -12.97
N GLY A 528 14.32 10.56 -14.20
CA GLY A 528 14.81 9.89 -15.41
C GLY A 528 16.33 10.04 -15.59
N MET A 529 16.86 11.25 -15.36
CA MET A 529 18.31 11.49 -15.40
C MET A 529 19.07 10.77 -14.28
N ALA A 530 18.49 10.70 -13.07
CA ALA A 530 19.08 9.95 -11.96
C ALA A 530 19.15 8.44 -12.27
N SER A 531 18.09 7.87 -12.83
CA SER A 531 18.06 6.46 -13.27
C SER A 531 19.15 6.17 -14.31
N LEU A 532 19.32 7.05 -15.29
CA LEU A 532 20.39 6.95 -16.29
C LEU A 532 21.78 7.01 -15.64
N ALA A 533 22.01 8.00 -14.76
CA ALA A 533 23.31 8.18 -14.09
C ALA A 533 23.69 6.96 -13.22
N ILE A 534 22.70 6.37 -12.53
CA ILE A 534 22.88 5.13 -11.76
C ILE A 534 23.29 3.98 -12.68
N ALA A 535 22.56 3.77 -13.78
CA ALA A 535 22.89 2.71 -14.76
C ALA A 535 24.31 2.88 -15.32
N GLN A 536 24.68 4.09 -15.74
CA GLN A 536 26.02 4.41 -16.24
C GLN A 536 27.12 4.16 -15.19
N SER A 537 26.87 4.54 -13.93
CA SER A 537 27.85 4.35 -12.85
C SER A 537 28.13 2.87 -12.60
N PHE A 538 27.11 2.03 -12.54
CA PHE A 538 27.29 0.59 -12.38
C PHE A 538 27.93 -0.07 -13.61
N ASN A 539 27.58 0.37 -14.82
CA ASN A 539 28.20 -0.09 -16.05
C ASN A 539 29.71 0.24 -16.07
N ASN A 540 30.07 1.48 -15.78
CA ASN A 540 31.46 1.92 -15.73
C ASN A 540 32.27 1.16 -14.68
N MET A 541 31.67 0.89 -13.52
CA MET A 541 32.30 0.09 -12.47
C MET A 541 32.52 -1.36 -12.95
N ALA A 542 31.53 -1.98 -13.58
CA ALA A 542 31.60 -3.35 -14.05
C ALA A 542 32.64 -3.53 -15.20
N PHE A 543 32.70 -2.61 -16.16
CA PHE A 543 33.63 -2.66 -17.27
C PHE A 543 35.11 -2.45 -16.87
N GLY A 544 35.37 -1.96 -15.66
CA GLY A 544 36.72 -1.88 -15.09
C GLY A 544 37.35 -3.23 -14.74
N PHE A 545 36.53 -4.31 -14.58
CA PHE A 545 37.05 -5.63 -14.21
C PHE A 545 37.40 -6.47 -15.44
N LYS A 546 38.58 -7.12 -15.40
CA LYS A 546 39.07 -8.00 -16.45
C LYS A 546 39.51 -9.36 -15.88
N GLY A 547 39.51 -10.41 -16.71
CA GLY A 547 40.00 -11.73 -16.35
C GLY A 547 39.04 -12.44 -15.36
N PRO A 548 39.53 -13.13 -14.32
CA PRO A 548 38.68 -13.92 -13.41
C PRO A 548 37.69 -13.09 -12.58
N LEU A 549 37.90 -11.76 -12.54
CA LEU A 549 36.99 -10.82 -11.84
C LEU A 549 35.71 -10.51 -12.62
N VAL A 550 35.49 -11.10 -13.80
CA VAL A 550 34.24 -10.96 -14.58
C VAL A 550 33.02 -11.43 -13.77
N ILE A 551 33.17 -12.39 -12.85
CA ILE A 551 32.07 -12.82 -11.97
C ILE A 551 31.63 -11.66 -11.07
N ALA A 552 32.57 -10.88 -10.52
CA ALA A 552 32.27 -9.68 -9.74
C ALA A 552 31.58 -8.61 -10.60
N ALA A 553 31.99 -8.43 -11.84
CA ALA A 553 31.36 -7.52 -12.79
C ALA A 553 29.90 -7.90 -13.05
N ILE A 554 29.61 -9.19 -13.28
CA ILE A 554 28.24 -9.69 -13.48
C ILE A 554 27.38 -9.42 -12.22
N LEU A 555 27.92 -9.65 -11.03
CA LEU A 555 27.23 -9.41 -9.78
C LEU A 555 26.90 -7.91 -9.59
N ILE A 556 27.87 -7.03 -9.90
CA ILE A 556 27.69 -5.58 -9.84
C ILE A 556 26.60 -5.12 -10.80
N LEU A 557 26.58 -5.63 -12.04
CA LEU A 557 25.54 -5.31 -13.02
C LEU A 557 24.17 -5.80 -12.56
N LEU A 558 24.08 -7.03 -12.05
CA LEU A 558 22.82 -7.58 -11.57
C LEU A 558 22.24 -6.75 -10.41
N ILE A 559 23.09 -6.42 -9.43
CA ILE A 559 22.67 -5.61 -8.27
C ILE A 559 22.35 -4.19 -8.73
N GLY A 560 23.20 -3.57 -9.55
CA GLY A 560 23.02 -2.20 -9.99
C GLY A 560 21.76 -1.98 -10.83
N HIS A 561 21.55 -2.81 -11.84
CA HIS A 561 20.33 -2.72 -12.67
C HIS A 561 19.08 -3.18 -11.90
N GLY A 562 19.19 -4.19 -11.03
CA GLY A 562 18.11 -4.61 -10.15
C GLY A 562 17.67 -3.48 -9.22
N LEU A 563 18.62 -2.82 -8.54
CA LEU A 563 18.36 -1.66 -7.70
C LEU A 563 17.72 -0.52 -8.49
N ASN A 564 18.24 -0.22 -9.68
CA ASN A 564 17.71 0.85 -10.53
C ASN A 564 16.28 0.59 -10.99
N ILE A 565 15.92 -0.66 -11.33
CA ILE A 565 14.54 -1.05 -11.65
C ILE A 565 13.62 -0.84 -10.44
N VAL A 566 14.03 -1.29 -9.25
CA VAL A 566 13.24 -1.12 -8.02
C VAL A 566 13.04 0.35 -7.70
N MET A 567 14.10 1.16 -7.76
CA MET A 567 14.05 2.61 -7.55
C MET A 567 13.17 3.30 -8.60
N GLY A 568 13.25 2.88 -9.85
CA GLY A 568 12.40 3.38 -10.93
C GLY A 568 10.91 3.08 -10.69
N LEU A 569 10.56 1.85 -10.36
CA LEU A 569 9.18 1.46 -10.04
C LEU A 569 8.64 2.21 -8.82
N LEU A 570 9.43 2.33 -7.75
CA LEU A 570 9.07 3.12 -6.58
C LEU A 570 8.82 4.59 -6.96
N SER A 571 9.69 5.15 -7.79
CA SER A 571 9.56 6.53 -8.28
C SER A 571 8.31 6.75 -9.14
N VAL A 572 7.89 5.76 -9.91
CA VAL A 572 6.61 5.81 -10.66
C VAL A 572 5.43 5.93 -9.70
N VAL A 573 5.42 5.12 -8.63
CA VAL A 573 4.34 5.16 -7.63
C VAL A 573 4.35 6.50 -6.88
N VAL A 574 5.53 6.96 -6.44
CA VAL A 574 5.64 8.19 -5.63
C VAL A 574 5.44 9.46 -6.48
N HIS A 575 6.04 9.52 -7.66
CA HIS A 575 6.06 10.75 -8.47
C HIS A 575 5.07 10.73 -9.63
N GLY A 576 4.99 9.62 -10.39
CA GLY A 576 4.10 9.50 -11.53
C GLY A 576 2.62 9.50 -11.16
N VAL A 577 2.27 8.74 -10.11
CA VAL A 577 0.89 8.72 -9.58
C VAL A 577 0.53 10.07 -8.96
N ARG A 578 1.44 10.67 -8.20
CA ARG A 578 1.20 11.95 -7.55
C ARG A 578 0.82 13.06 -8.54
N LEU A 579 1.52 13.19 -9.66
CA LEU A 579 1.22 14.19 -10.69
C LEU A 579 -0.22 14.06 -11.22
N ASN A 580 -0.74 12.83 -11.30
CA ASN A 580 -2.12 12.60 -11.71
C ASN A 580 -3.13 12.80 -10.57
N LEU A 581 -2.80 12.35 -9.34
CA LEU A 581 -3.74 12.38 -8.20
C LEU A 581 -3.80 13.73 -7.49
N LEU A 582 -2.70 14.47 -7.43
CA LEU A 582 -2.66 15.74 -6.68
C LEU A 582 -2.72 16.94 -7.62
N GLU A 583 -1.83 17.00 -8.61
CA GLU A 583 -1.73 18.15 -9.48
C GLU A 583 -2.90 18.19 -10.50
N PHE A 584 -3.15 17.09 -11.21
CA PHE A 584 -4.20 17.05 -12.24
C PHE A 584 -5.61 16.98 -11.65
N SER A 585 -5.87 15.99 -10.77
CA SER A 585 -7.20 15.84 -10.17
C SER A 585 -7.52 16.97 -9.18
N GLY A 586 -6.51 17.52 -8.47
CA GLY A 586 -6.67 18.68 -7.63
C GLY A 586 -7.11 19.92 -8.42
N GLN A 587 -6.57 20.13 -9.64
CA GLN A 587 -7.01 21.19 -10.54
C GLN A 587 -8.46 20.99 -11.05
N LEU A 588 -8.93 19.74 -11.10
CA LEU A 588 -10.34 19.41 -11.39
C LEU A 588 -11.26 19.59 -10.18
N GLY A 589 -10.71 19.80 -8.97
CA GLY A 589 -11.46 19.86 -7.73
C GLY A 589 -11.96 18.49 -7.27
N MET A 590 -11.21 17.40 -7.57
CA MET A 590 -11.53 16.05 -7.11
C MET A 590 -10.91 15.80 -5.74
N GLU A 591 -11.68 15.17 -4.86
CA GLU A 591 -11.26 14.82 -3.49
C GLU A 591 -10.97 13.33 -3.33
N TRP A 592 -11.43 12.48 -4.27
CA TRP A 592 -11.29 11.02 -4.22
C TRP A 592 -11.92 10.39 -2.96
N ALA A 593 -12.93 11.05 -2.41
CA ALA A 593 -13.64 10.63 -1.20
C ALA A 593 -14.87 9.74 -1.50
N GLY A 594 -14.93 9.11 -2.67
CA GLY A 594 -16.07 8.30 -3.09
C GLY A 594 -16.17 6.97 -2.34
N ILE A 595 -17.39 6.49 -2.19
CA ILE A 595 -17.70 5.17 -1.65
C ILE A 595 -17.83 4.18 -2.81
N ALA A 596 -17.03 3.11 -2.82
CA ALA A 596 -17.12 2.10 -3.86
C ALA A 596 -18.50 1.41 -3.84
N TYR A 597 -19.14 1.27 -5.00
CA TYR A 597 -20.37 0.51 -5.12
C TYR A 597 -20.11 -0.98 -4.85
N ASP A 598 -20.62 -1.46 -3.74
CA ASP A 598 -20.50 -2.82 -3.26
C ASP A 598 -21.91 -3.36 -2.93
N PRO A 599 -22.58 -4.00 -3.92
CA PRO A 599 -23.95 -4.48 -3.74
C PRO A 599 -24.01 -5.66 -2.77
N PHE A 600 -25.11 -5.74 -2.03
CA PHE A 600 -25.41 -6.86 -1.15
C PHE A 600 -25.67 -8.14 -1.96
N LYS A 601 -24.66 -9.01 -2.04
CA LYS A 601 -24.71 -10.27 -2.78
C LYS A 601 -23.88 -11.35 -2.09
N LYS A 602 -24.17 -12.60 -2.38
CA LYS A 602 -23.28 -13.69 -1.98
C LYS A 602 -21.95 -13.55 -2.70
N ARG A 603 -20.87 -13.53 -1.98
CA ARG A 603 -19.51 -13.39 -2.50
C ARG A 603 -18.94 -14.76 -2.83
N ASP A 604 -18.23 -14.83 -3.96
CA ASP A 604 -17.47 -16.01 -4.38
C ASP A 604 -15.97 -15.88 -4.07
N LYS A 605 -15.55 -14.72 -3.56
CA LYS A 605 -14.16 -14.43 -3.18
C LYS A 605 -14.13 -13.54 -1.95
N ILE A 606 -13.14 -13.75 -1.09
CA ILE A 606 -12.91 -12.93 0.10
C ILE A 606 -12.56 -11.50 -0.35
N LYS A 607 -13.18 -10.52 0.29
CA LYS A 607 -12.84 -9.11 0.14
C LYS A 607 -11.64 -8.84 1.05
N LYS A 608 -10.51 -8.49 0.43
CA LYS A 608 -9.29 -8.06 1.13
C LYS A 608 -9.44 -6.64 1.63
#